data_604d5500f55670282630c8dd14ef74f7
#
_entry.id   604d5500f55670282630c8dd14ef74f7
#
_cell.length_a   1.000
_cell.length_b   1.000
_cell.length_c   1.000
_cell.angle_alpha   90.00
_cell.angle_beta   90.00
_cell.angle_gamma   90.00
#
_symmetry.space_group_name_H-M   'P 1'
#
loop_
_entity.id
_entity.type
_entity.pdbx_description
1 polymer ?
#
loop_
_entity_poly.entity_id
_entity_poly.type
_entity_poly.pdbx_seq_one_letter_code
_entity_poly.pdbx_strand_id
1 'polypeptide(L)'
;HCPVIMGAGTNCTAGSVENAELAAQNGADALLAVTPYYNKGTQAGLLAHYTAIADASPLPLVLYNVPSRTGVDLLPETVRALARHPHIAGIKEACGSISRAAQLLGRCGLPVWSGNDDQTAAIMALGGSGVISVVSNVAPEAVVAMTDACLAGDFREGARRQLELLPLCEALFCVVN
;
A
#
# COMPACT_ATOMS: atom_id res chain seq x y z
N HIS A 1 -18.13 -9.43 10.16
CA HIS A 1 -17.45 -9.50 8.85
C HIS A 1 -16.11 -8.76 8.94
N CYS A 2 -15.05 -9.40 8.47
CA CYS A 2 -13.74 -8.78 8.32
C CYS A 2 -13.55 -8.47 6.83
N PRO A 3 -13.29 -7.21 6.42
CA PRO A 3 -13.04 -6.87 5.03
C PRO A 3 -11.82 -7.61 4.47
N VAL A 4 -11.93 -8.10 3.24
CA VAL A 4 -10.89 -8.86 2.54
C VAL A 4 -10.36 -8.05 1.37
N ILE A 5 -9.07 -7.70 1.40
CA ILE A 5 -8.37 -7.05 0.28
C ILE A 5 -7.55 -8.12 -0.45
N MET A 6 -7.91 -8.45 -1.68
CA MET A 6 -7.23 -9.49 -2.47
C MET A 6 -6.12 -8.92 -3.35
N GLY A 7 -4.97 -9.61 -3.37
CA GLY A 7 -3.87 -9.29 -4.28
C GLY A 7 -4.21 -9.67 -5.72
N ALA A 8 -4.32 -8.70 -6.62
CA ALA A 8 -4.63 -8.90 -8.03
C ALA A 8 -3.45 -8.57 -8.98
N GLY A 9 -2.46 -7.79 -8.51
CA GLY A 9 -1.36 -7.28 -9.33
C GLY A 9 -0.37 -8.35 -9.77
N THR A 10 -0.05 -8.34 -11.06
CA THR A 10 1.03 -9.12 -11.68
C THR A 10 1.85 -8.23 -12.60
N ASN A 11 2.88 -8.77 -13.25
CA ASN A 11 3.65 -8.05 -14.28
C ASN A 11 3.01 -8.13 -15.69
N CYS A 12 1.81 -8.69 -15.80
CA CYS A 12 1.03 -8.78 -17.03
C CYS A 12 -0.35 -8.12 -16.81
N THR A 13 -0.68 -7.12 -17.61
CA THR A 13 -1.95 -6.38 -17.45
C THR A 13 -3.16 -7.30 -17.63
N ALA A 14 -3.16 -8.17 -18.64
CA ALA A 14 -4.26 -9.11 -18.85
C ALA A 14 -4.48 -10.06 -17.67
N GLY A 15 -3.39 -10.62 -17.11
CA GLY A 15 -3.49 -11.48 -15.93
C GLY A 15 -3.93 -10.71 -14.67
N SER A 16 -3.55 -9.43 -14.54
CA SER A 16 -4.02 -8.59 -13.41
C SER A 16 -5.51 -8.24 -13.54
N VAL A 17 -6.01 -8.03 -14.75
CA VAL A 17 -7.44 -7.84 -15.05
C VAL A 17 -8.23 -9.09 -14.70
N GLU A 18 -7.79 -10.26 -15.18
CA GLU A 18 -8.41 -11.55 -14.85
C GLU A 18 -8.47 -11.80 -13.33
N ASN A 19 -7.36 -11.54 -12.63
CA ASN A 19 -7.32 -11.68 -11.18
C ASN A 19 -8.29 -10.72 -10.47
N ALA A 20 -8.45 -9.48 -10.98
CA ALA A 20 -9.37 -8.51 -10.42
C ALA A 20 -10.83 -8.93 -10.58
N GLU A 21 -11.19 -9.49 -11.74
CA GLU A 21 -12.51 -10.06 -11.99
C GLU A 21 -12.78 -11.28 -11.10
N LEU A 22 -11.82 -12.19 -10.98
CA LEU A 22 -11.91 -13.36 -10.11
C LEU A 22 -12.05 -12.96 -8.63
N ALA A 23 -11.33 -11.95 -8.18
CA ALA A 23 -11.44 -11.45 -6.81
C ALA A 23 -12.86 -10.93 -6.51
N ALA A 24 -13.45 -10.18 -7.43
CA ALA A 24 -14.82 -9.69 -7.30
C ALA A 24 -15.84 -10.84 -7.25
N GLN A 25 -15.68 -11.83 -8.13
CA GLN A 25 -16.55 -13.03 -8.17
C GLN A 25 -16.47 -13.86 -6.89
N ASN A 26 -15.30 -13.86 -6.22
CA ASN A 26 -15.06 -14.59 -4.98
C ASN A 26 -15.33 -13.79 -3.70
N GLY A 27 -15.96 -12.62 -3.82
CA GLY A 27 -16.45 -11.86 -2.66
C GLY A 27 -15.38 -11.05 -1.92
N ALA A 28 -14.32 -10.63 -2.61
CA ALA A 28 -13.39 -9.64 -2.06
C ALA A 28 -14.10 -8.30 -1.87
N ASP A 29 -13.67 -7.52 -0.87
CA ASP A 29 -14.18 -6.17 -0.60
C ASP A 29 -13.34 -5.11 -1.31
N ALA A 30 -12.06 -5.40 -1.61
CA ALA A 30 -11.15 -4.52 -2.32
C ALA A 30 -10.00 -5.29 -2.98
N LEU A 31 -9.24 -4.61 -3.83
CA LEU A 31 -8.07 -5.12 -4.54
C LEU A 31 -6.79 -4.44 -4.06
N LEU A 32 -5.69 -5.18 -4.04
CA LEU A 32 -4.34 -4.67 -3.89
C LEU A 32 -3.53 -5.04 -5.13
N ALA A 33 -3.04 -4.06 -5.89
CA ALA A 33 -2.24 -4.33 -7.07
C ALA A 33 -0.83 -3.73 -6.95
N VAL A 34 0.18 -4.62 -6.90
CA VAL A 34 1.59 -4.22 -6.95
C VAL A 34 1.94 -3.69 -8.33
N THR A 35 2.88 -2.74 -8.41
CA THR A 35 3.44 -2.31 -9.70
C THR A 35 4.00 -3.52 -10.47
N PRO A 36 3.83 -3.57 -11.82
CA PRO A 36 4.41 -4.63 -12.65
C PRO A 36 5.90 -4.78 -12.36
N TYR A 37 6.26 -5.93 -11.78
CA TYR A 37 7.64 -6.25 -11.41
C TYR A 37 8.42 -6.78 -12.60
N TYR A 38 9.76 -6.66 -12.56
CA TYR A 38 10.70 -7.14 -13.56
C TYR A 38 10.73 -6.35 -14.87
N ASN A 39 9.59 -6.01 -15.45
CA ASN A 39 9.45 -5.41 -16.80
C ASN A 39 9.94 -3.96 -16.89
N LYS A 40 10.08 -3.25 -15.75
CA LYS A 40 10.55 -1.85 -15.68
C LYS A 40 9.78 -0.92 -16.62
N GLY A 41 8.43 -0.99 -16.57
CA GLY A 41 7.54 -0.20 -17.41
C GLY A 41 7.69 1.31 -17.18
N THR A 42 7.28 2.09 -18.19
CA THR A 42 7.23 3.56 -18.10
C THR A 42 6.05 4.04 -17.24
N GLN A 43 6.07 5.30 -16.80
CA GLN A 43 4.95 5.90 -16.06
C GLN A 43 3.64 5.90 -16.85
N ALA A 44 3.70 6.13 -18.16
CA ALA A 44 2.54 6.02 -19.06
C ALA A 44 2.02 4.58 -19.13
N GLY A 45 2.91 3.59 -19.13
CA GLY A 45 2.54 2.18 -19.07
C GLY A 45 1.91 1.80 -17.73
N LEU A 46 2.42 2.32 -16.59
CA LEU A 46 1.83 2.12 -15.27
C LEU A 46 0.43 2.75 -15.18
N LEU A 47 0.26 3.96 -15.71
CA LEU A 47 -1.04 4.62 -15.78
C LEU A 47 -2.05 3.75 -16.54
N ALA A 48 -1.70 3.29 -17.73
CA ALA A 48 -2.57 2.43 -18.55
C ALA A 48 -2.86 1.08 -17.87
N HIS A 49 -1.86 0.46 -17.25
CA HIS A 49 -1.99 -0.80 -16.52
C HIS A 49 -3.02 -0.71 -15.37
N TYR A 50 -2.86 0.28 -14.49
CA TYR A 50 -3.77 0.45 -13.37
C TYR A 50 -5.17 0.89 -13.78
N THR A 51 -5.28 1.72 -14.82
CA THR A 51 -6.58 2.09 -15.39
C THR A 51 -7.31 0.85 -15.90
N ALA A 52 -6.64 -0.03 -16.65
CA ALA A 52 -7.25 -1.26 -17.15
C ALA A 52 -7.74 -2.19 -16.03
N ILE A 53 -6.99 -2.32 -14.92
CA ILE A 53 -7.42 -3.10 -13.76
C ILE A 53 -8.63 -2.47 -13.08
N ALA A 54 -8.60 -1.14 -12.90
CA ALA A 54 -9.67 -0.41 -12.23
C ALA A 54 -10.97 -0.37 -13.06
N ASP A 55 -10.88 -0.37 -14.40
CA ASP A 55 -12.02 -0.45 -15.31
C ASP A 55 -12.67 -1.84 -15.31
N ALA A 56 -11.88 -2.90 -15.10
CA ALA A 56 -12.33 -4.30 -15.18
C ALA A 56 -13.09 -4.78 -13.93
N SER A 57 -12.98 -4.08 -12.80
CA SER A 57 -13.60 -4.51 -11.54
C SER A 57 -14.34 -3.38 -10.86
N PRO A 58 -15.54 -3.64 -10.28
CA PRO A 58 -16.27 -2.65 -9.49
C PRO A 58 -15.65 -2.41 -8.11
N LEU A 59 -14.65 -3.22 -7.71
CA LEU A 59 -14.05 -3.15 -6.39
C LEU A 59 -13.08 -1.97 -6.27
N PRO A 60 -12.97 -1.35 -5.08
CA PRO A 60 -11.94 -0.36 -4.81
C PRO A 60 -10.55 -0.97 -4.98
N LEU A 61 -9.67 -0.27 -5.70
CA LEU A 61 -8.30 -0.69 -5.98
C LEU A 61 -7.30 0.13 -5.17
N VAL A 62 -6.49 -0.54 -4.37
CA VAL A 62 -5.33 0.01 -3.67
C VAL A 62 -4.08 -0.23 -4.52
N LEU A 63 -3.42 0.84 -4.92
CA LEU A 63 -2.12 0.79 -5.60
C LEU A 63 -1.05 0.28 -4.63
N TYR A 64 -0.05 -0.47 -5.11
CA TYR A 64 1.07 -0.88 -4.25
C TYR A 64 2.40 -0.57 -4.90
N ASN A 65 3.14 0.38 -4.32
CA ASN A 65 4.48 0.79 -4.75
C ASN A 65 5.56 0.19 -3.84
N VAL A 66 6.43 -0.65 -4.41
CA VAL A 66 7.56 -1.28 -3.70
C VAL A 66 8.78 -1.42 -4.64
N PRO A 67 9.43 -0.31 -5.01
CA PRO A 67 10.45 -0.28 -6.04
C PRO A 67 11.67 -1.16 -5.75
N SER A 68 12.00 -1.39 -4.48
CA SER A 68 13.07 -2.31 -4.08
C SER A 68 12.84 -3.76 -4.51
N ARG A 69 11.57 -4.17 -4.70
CA ARG A 69 11.21 -5.52 -5.14
C ARG A 69 10.82 -5.58 -6.62
N THR A 70 10.18 -4.54 -7.13
CA THR A 70 9.64 -4.55 -8.50
C THR A 70 10.62 -4.02 -9.54
N GLY A 71 11.60 -3.21 -9.13
CA GLY A 71 12.52 -2.53 -10.03
C GLY A 71 11.88 -1.35 -10.78
N VAL A 72 10.65 -0.95 -10.42
CA VAL A 72 9.96 0.21 -10.98
C VAL A 72 9.28 1.00 -9.87
N ASP A 73 9.38 2.33 -9.95
CA ASP A 73 8.81 3.26 -8.97
C ASP A 73 7.57 3.95 -9.54
N LEU A 74 6.47 3.93 -8.81
CA LEU A 74 5.24 4.64 -9.14
C LEU A 74 5.33 6.08 -8.62
N LEU A 75 5.57 7.03 -9.53
CA LEU A 75 5.81 8.42 -9.16
C LEU A 75 4.53 9.15 -8.71
N PRO A 76 4.64 10.15 -7.81
CA PRO A 76 3.47 10.90 -7.30
C PRO A 76 2.59 11.51 -8.37
N GLU A 77 3.18 11.96 -9.50
CA GLU A 77 2.43 12.51 -10.63
C GLU A 77 1.52 11.46 -11.28
N THR A 78 2.01 10.22 -11.38
CA THR A 78 1.23 9.08 -11.90
C THR A 78 0.14 8.69 -10.92
N VAL A 79 0.45 8.62 -9.62
CA VAL A 79 -0.56 8.37 -8.56
C VAL A 79 -1.65 9.46 -8.59
N ARG A 80 -1.28 10.73 -8.73
CA ARG A 80 -2.23 11.84 -8.83
C ARG A 80 -3.12 11.74 -10.07
N ALA A 81 -2.59 11.25 -11.18
CA ALA A 81 -3.39 11.01 -12.39
C ALA A 81 -4.38 9.85 -12.16
N LEU A 82 -3.93 8.75 -11.56
CA LEU A 82 -4.74 7.59 -11.19
C LEU A 82 -5.83 7.94 -10.15
N ALA A 83 -5.55 8.84 -9.22
CA ALA A 83 -6.49 9.28 -8.18
C ALA A 83 -7.78 9.91 -8.74
N ARG A 84 -7.83 10.25 -10.02
CA ARG A 84 -9.05 10.73 -10.70
C ARG A 84 -10.00 9.59 -11.08
N HIS A 85 -9.52 8.36 -11.05
CA HIS A 85 -10.34 7.20 -11.38
C HIS A 85 -11.19 6.82 -10.17
N PRO A 86 -12.53 6.62 -10.31
CA PRO A 86 -13.44 6.42 -9.18
C PRO A 86 -13.15 5.16 -8.37
N HIS A 87 -12.57 4.13 -8.99
CA HIS A 87 -12.25 2.89 -8.30
C HIS A 87 -10.84 2.88 -7.67
N ILE A 88 -10.00 3.90 -7.87
CA ILE A 88 -8.72 4.01 -7.16
C ILE A 88 -8.97 4.56 -5.76
N ALA A 89 -8.80 3.71 -4.76
CA ALA A 89 -9.18 3.99 -3.38
C ALA A 89 -8.03 4.40 -2.45
N GLY A 90 -6.79 4.20 -2.88
CA GLY A 90 -5.62 4.54 -2.06
C GLY A 90 -4.31 3.94 -2.56
N ILE A 91 -3.27 4.09 -1.75
CA ILE A 91 -1.95 3.53 -2.04
C ILE A 91 -1.29 2.93 -0.81
N LYS A 92 -0.73 1.71 -0.95
CA LYS A 92 0.28 1.14 -0.07
C LYS A 92 1.65 1.60 -0.57
N GLU A 93 2.32 2.46 0.20
CA GLU A 93 3.64 3.00 -0.14
C GLU A 93 4.75 2.30 0.64
N ALA A 94 5.68 1.67 -0.07
CA ALA A 94 6.79 0.90 0.49
C ALA A 94 8.14 1.21 -0.17
N CYS A 95 8.33 2.43 -0.69
CA CYS A 95 9.64 2.83 -1.25
C CYS A 95 10.69 3.15 -0.19
N GLY A 96 10.33 3.18 1.10
CA GLY A 96 11.25 3.49 2.20
C GLY A 96 11.52 4.99 2.42
N SER A 97 10.80 5.88 1.75
CA SER A 97 10.99 7.34 1.87
C SER A 97 9.79 8.02 2.51
N ILE A 98 9.98 8.57 3.72
CA ILE A 98 8.98 9.42 4.39
C ILE A 98 8.64 10.65 3.54
N SER A 99 9.63 11.23 2.85
CA SER A 99 9.39 12.37 1.94
C SER A 99 8.45 12.00 0.79
N ARG A 100 8.52 10.76 0.28
CA ARG A 100 7.59 10.25 -0.73
C ARG A 100 6.18 10.14 -0.16
N ALA A 101 6.01 9.58 1.03
CA ALA A 101 4.71 9.51 1.70
C ALA A 101 4.11 10.92 1.90
N ALA A 102 4.91 11.90 2.32
CA ALA A 102 4.49 13.30 2.44
C ALA A 102 4.03 13.90 1.09
N GLN A 103 4.73 13.61 -0.01
CA GLN A 103 4.33 14.05 -1.36
C GLN A 103 2.98 13.46 -1.78
N LEU A 104 2.76 12.18 -1.52
CA LEU A 104 1.50 11.49 -1.83
C LEU A 104 0.35 12.07 -1.02
N LEU A 105 0.52 12.20 0.30
CA LEU A 105 -0.48 12.79 1.20
C LEU A 105 -0.83 14.23 0.82
N GLY A 106 0.18 15.04 0.51
CA GLY A 106 -0.03 16.45 0.19
C GLY A 106 -0.54 16.75 -1.22
N ARG A 107 -0.48 15.80 -2.17
CA ARG A 107 -0.72 16.10 -3.60
C ARG A 107 -1.72 15.19 -4.29
N CYS A 108 -2.00 13.99 -3.77
CA CYS A 108 -2.77 12.99 -4.52
C CYS A 108 -4.22 12.85 -4.04
N GLY A 109 -4.55 13.29 -2.83
CA GLY A 109 -5.91 13.21 -2.28
C GLY A 109 -6.39 11.78 -2.01
N LEU A 110 -5.48 10.83 -1.91
CA LEU A 110 -5.75 9.41 -1.62
C LEU A 110 -5.30 9.04 -0.22
N PRO A 111 -5.98 8.11 0.46
CA PRO A 111 -5.45 7.42 1.62
C PRO A 111 -4.10 6.78 1.32
N VAL A 112 -3.14 6.93 2.24
CA VAL A 112 -1.80 6.33 2.14
C VAL A 112 -1.59 5.41 3.32
N TRP A 113 -1.37 4.13 3.05
CA TRP A 113 -0.95 3.14 4.05
C TRP A 113 0.55 2.89 3.93
N SER A 114 1.23 2.80 5.06
CA SER A 114 2.61 2.33 5.07
C SER A 114 2.68 0.88 4.56
N GLY A 115 3.63 0.59 3.70
CA GLY A 115 4.02 -0.77 3.33
C GLY A 115 5.27 -1.24 4.08
N ASN A 116 5.88 -0.36 4.88
CA ASN A 116 7.04 -0.61 5.71
C ASN A 116 6.65 -0.50 7.18
N ASP A 117 6.75 -1.61 7.91
CA ASP A 117 6.35 -1.69 9.31
C ASP A 117 7.12 -0.72 10.21
N ASP A 118 8.40 -0.50 9.93
CA ASP A 118 9.31 0.41 10.66
C ASP A 118 9.03 1.91 10.44
N GLN A 119 8.16 2.27 9.49
CA GLN A 119 7.84 3.66 9.15
C GLN A 119 6.40 4.06 9.45
N THR A 120 5.62 3.15 10.02
CA THR A 120 4.17 3.30 10.19
C THR A 120 3.80 4.54 10.99
N ALA A 121 4.31 4.69 12.21
CA ALA A 121 3.98 5.83 13.07
C ALA A 121 4.40 7.17 12.46
N ALA A 122 5.54 7.23 11.76
CA ALA A 122 6.00 8.43 11.08
C ALA A 122 5.08 8.84 9.91
N ILE A 123 4.63 7.87 9.11
CA ILE A 123 3.70 8.11 8.00
C ILE A 123 2.31 8.52 8.55
N MET A 124 1.84 7.89 9.62
CA MET A 124 0.57 8.24 10.27
C MET A 124 0.63 9.65 10.90
N ALA A 125 1.77 10.06 11.46
CA ALA A 125 1.95 11.43 11.97
C ALA A 125 1.87 12.50 10.87
N LEU A 126 2.12 12.14 9.60
CA LEU A 126 1.91 13.01 8.43
C LEU A 126 0.47 12.96 7.89
N GLY A 127 -0.43 12.17 8.48
CA GLY A 127 -1.81 11.98 8.03
C GLY A 127 -2.04 10.66 7.27
N GLY A 128 -1.11 9.72 7.32
CA GLY A 128 -1.30 8.37 6.77
C GLY A 128 -2.40 7.60 7.49
N SER A 129 -3.03 6.67 6.77
CA SER A 129 -4.24 5.96 7.22
C SER A 129 -3.96 4.69 8.02
N GLY A 130 -2.68 4.26 8.12
CA GLY A 130 -2.31 3.04 8.83
C GLY A 130 -1.20 2.27 8.11
N VAL A 131 -1.22 0.96 8.22
CA VAL A 131 -0.23 0.05 7.65
C VAL A 131 -0.87 -1.19 7.04
N ILE A 132 -0.31 -1.68 5.93
CA ILE A 132 -0.55 -3.04 5.43
C ILE A 132 0.72 -3.83 5.77
N SER A 133 0.68 -4.49 6.91
CA SER A 133 1.81 -4.93 7.73
C SER A 133 2.22 -6.37 7.45
N VAL A 134 3.50 -6.67 7.58
CA VAL A 134 4.05 -8.02 7.74
C VAL A 134 4.10 -8.40 9.23
N VAL A 135 4.49 -7.49 10.10
CA VAL A 135 4.61 -7.69 11.55
C VAL A 135 3.28 -8.10 12.17
N SER A 136 2.16 -7.62 11.64
CA SER A 136 0.81 -7.99 12.13
C SER A 136 0.47 -9.48 11.99
N ASN A 137 1.19 -10.25 11.15
CA ASN A 137 1.02 -11.69 11.08
C ASN A 137 1.62 -12.43 12.31
N VAL A 138 2.51 -11.76 13.06
CA VAL A 138 3.22 -12.34 14.22
C VAL A 138 2.79 -11.66 15.51
N ALA A 139 2.58 -10.34 15.50
CA ALA A 139 2.23 -9.53 16.65
C ALA A 139 1.06 -8.56 16.33
N PRO A 140 -0.15 -9.07 15.98
CA PRO A 140 -1.27 -8.24 15.54
C PRO A 140 -1.70 -7.22 16.61
N GLU A 141 -1.79 -7.63 17.88
CA GLU A 141 -2.23 -6.74 18.96
C GLU A 141 -1.28 -5.55 19.16
N ALA A 142 0.03 -5.78 19.03
CA ALA A 142 1.02 -4.72 19.17
C ALA A 142 0.95 -3.72 18.01
N VAL A 143 0.73 -4.20 16.79
CA VAL A 143 0.55 -3.34 15.61
C VAL A 143 -0.76 -2.54 15.72
N VAL A 144 -1.86 -3.18 16.13
CA VAL A 144 -3.15 -2.50 16.35
C VAL A 144 -3.00 -1.43 17.43
N ALA A 145 -2.40 -1.75 18.58
CA ALA A 145 -2.21 -0.78 19.66
C ALA A 145 -1.35 0.44 19.23
N MET A 146 -0.37 0.24 18.35
CA MET A 146 0.43 1.33 17.76
C MET A 146 -0.43 2.20 16.83
N THR A 147 -1.16 1.59 15.91
CA THR A 147 -2.00 2.32 14.95
C THR A 147 -3.16 3.04 15.64
N ASP A 148 -3.79 2.43 16.64
CA ASP A 148 -4.87 3.05 17.42
C ASP A 148 -4.38 4.29 18.18
N ALA A 149 -3.19 4.25 18.79
CA ALA A 149 -2.59 5.42 19.42
C ALA A 149 -2.39 6.56 18.40
N CYS A 150 -1.87 6.25 17.20
CA CYS A 150 -1.71 7.23 16.14
C CYS A 150 -3.06 7.79 15.65
N LEU A 151 -4.07 6.95 15.47
CA LEU A 151 -5.43 7.36 15.06
C LEU A 151 -6.12 8.23 16.11
N ALA A 152 -5.83 7.99 17.39
CA ALA A 152 -6.29 8.84 18.50
C ALA A 152 -5.54 10.18 18.62
N GLY A 153 -4.51 10.41 17.80
CA GLY A 153 -3.66 11.60 17.84
C GLY A 153 -2.54 11.53 18.87
N ASP A 154 -2.38 10.42 19.58
CA ASP A 154 -1.26 10.21 20.51
C ASP A 154 -0.03 9.66 19.76
N PHE A 155 0.58 10.53 18.98
CA PHE A 155 1.79 10.19 18.22
C PHE A 155 3.01 9.89 19.11
N ARG A 156 3.01 10.36 20.35
CA ARG A 156 4.09 10.03 21.30
C ARG A 156 4.02 8.56 21.69
N GLU A 157 2.83 8.09 22.03
CA GLU A 157 2.61 6.67 22.35
C GLU A 157 2.77 5.80 21.11
N GLY A 158 2.25 6.24 19.95
CA GLY A 158 2.46 5.55 18.67
C GLY A 158 3.94 5.36 18.34
N ALA A 159 4.75 6.41 18.49
CA ALA A 159 6.20 6.33 18.28
C ALA A 159 6.91 5.41 19.28
N ARG A 160 6.52 5.46 20.57
CA ARG A 160 7.06 4.55 21.59
C ARG A 160 6.83 3.09 21.20
N ARG A 161 5.60 2.73 20.82
CA ARG A 161 5.23 1.39 20.36
C ARG A 161 5.93 0.97 19.08
N GLN A 162 6.10 1.90 18.13
CA GLN A 162 6.88 1.66 16.92
C GLN A 162 8.32 1.26 17.26
N LEU A 163 8.96 1.96 18.18
CA LEU A 163 10.35 1.67 18.60
C LEU A 163 10.46 0.33 19.33
N GLU A 164 9.44 -0.09 20.09
CA GLU A 164 9.37 -1.41 20.71
C GLU A 164 9.25 -2.55 19.69
N LEU A 165 8.57 -2.29 18.56
CA LEU A 165 8.43 -3.25 17.46
C LEU A 165 9.65 -3.30 16.53
N LEU A 166 10.56 -2.32 16.59
CA LEU A 166 11.67 -2.21 15.65
C LEU A 166 12.56 -3.46 15.60
N PRO A 167 12.96 -4.10 16.72
CA PRO A 167 13.75 -5.33 16.65
C PRO A 167 13.03 -6.48 15.93
N LEU A 168 11.70 -6.57 16.06
CA LEU A 168 10.90 -7.56 15.36
C LEU A 168 10.80 -7.23 13.86
N CYS A 169 10.64 -5.96 13.49
CA CYS A 169 10.69 -5.52 12.10
C CYS A 169 12.02 -5.93 11.46
N GLU A 170 13.15 -5.61 12.11
CA GLU A 170 14.49 -5.95 11.61
C GLU A 170 14.67 -7.47 11.45
N ALA A 171 14.22 -8.25 12.42
CA ALA A 171 14.31 -9.71 12.37
C ALA A 171 13.49 -10.31 11.23
N LEU A 172 12.28 -9.81 10.96
CA LEU A 172 11.41 -10.32 9.90
C LEU A 172 11.90 -9.95 8.48
N PHE A 173 12.72 -8.92 8.36
CA PHE A 173 13.26 -8.45 7.08
C PHE A 173 14.78 -8.67 6.94
N CYS A 174 15.42 -9.41 7.86
CA CYS A 174 16.86 -9.68 7.79
C CYS A 174 17.25 -10.54 6.58
N VAL A 175 16.34 -11.32 6.05
CA VAL A 175 16.47 -12.08 4.81
C VAL A 175 15.32 -11.73 3.89
N VAL A 176 15.59 -11.62 2.60
CA VAL A 176 14.53 -11.43 1.60
C VAL A 176 13.70 -12.71 1.50
N ASN A 177 12.43 -12.61 1.81
CA ASN A 177 11.45 -13.70 1.71
C ASN A 177 10.75 -13.69 0.36
#